data_2d9d5f9d0e328628068fc6dcf64edc6b
#
_entry.id   2d9d5f9d0e328628068fc6dcf64edc6b
#
_cell.length_a   1.000
_cell.length_b   1.000
_cell.length_c   1.000
_cell.angle_alpha   90.00
_cell.angle_beta   90.00
_cell.angle_gamma   90.00
#
_symmetry.space_group_name_H-M   'P 1'
#
loop_
_entity.id
_entity.type
_entity.pdbx_description
1 polymer ?
#
loop_
_entity_poly.entity_id
_entity_poly.type
_entity_poly.pdbx_seq_one_letter_code
_entity_poly.pdbx_strand_id
1 'polypeptide(L)'
;EDLLLLLCLHGTKHRWERLAWICDIAALVSSHQGIDWEWTVKQATKLGGARMLFLGLGLAHSLLDTDIPQNVLRRIQTDFAIQSLLAEVNQHLFLSDTNDQNEDSEEALIHLLRARERFLDRIKAYRHIGHHYRWMTPYAIDQAVLQLPPPLNILCYIFWPLRFVIKYVMSPTRHF
;
A
#
# COMPACT_ATOMS: atom_id res chain seq x y z
N GLU A 1 12.17 -17.90 -0.98
CA GLU A 1 10.95 -17.32 -0.36
C GLU A 1 11.20 -15.88 0.06
N ASP A 2 12.35 -15.55 0.68
CA ASP A 2 12.65 -14.18 1.13
C ASP A 2 12.68 -13.19 -0.03
N LEU A 3 13.21 -13.59 -1.19
CA LEU A 3 13.21 -12.76 -2.39
C LEU A 3 11.79 -12.44 -2.87
N LEU A 4 10.87 -13.41 -2.81
CA LEU A 4 9.46 -13.18 -3.17
C LEU A 4 8.82 -12.15 -2.25
N LEU A 5 9.04 -12.25 -0.94
CA LEU A 5 8.56 -11.27 0.03
C LEU A 5 9.13 -9.88 -0.23
N LEU A 6 10.43 -9.81 -0.57
CA LEU A 6 11.10 -8.55 -0.86
C LEU A 6 10.55 -7.89 -2.13
N LEU A 7 10.34 -8.66 -3.21
CA LEU A 7 9.75 -8.16 -4.46
C LEU A 7 8.33 -7.64 -4.25
N CYS A 8 7.50 -8.38 -3.51
CA CYS A 8 6.13 -7.95 -3.19
C CYS A 8 6.11 -6.66 -2.34
N LEU A 9 7.01 -6.55 -1.37
CA LEU A 9 7.17 -5.35 -0.56
C LEU A 9 7.62 -4.16 -1.41
N HIS A 10 8.61 -4.38 -2.28
CA HIS A 10 9.14 -3.36 -3.18
C HIS A 10 8.07 -2.85 -4.14
N GLY A 11 7.37 -3.74 -4.84
CA GLY A 11 6.29 -3.39 -5.75
C GLY A 11 5.18 -2.61 -5.05
N THR A 12 4.76 -3.05 -3.87
CA THR A 12 3.74 -2.35 -3.08
C THR A 12 4.19 -0.97 -2.64
N LYS A 13 5.45 -0.82 -2.21
CA LYS A 13 6.01 0.49 -1.81
C LYS A 13 5.97 1.50 -2.96
N HIS A 14 6.14 1.04 -4.19
CA HIS A 14 6.16 1.83 -5.42
C HIS A 14 4.87 1.71 -6.23
N ARG A 15 3.74 1.34 -5.60
CA ARG A 15 2.40 1.29 -6.21
C ARG A 15 2.32 0.43 -7.48
N TRP A 16 3.27 -0.45 -7.70
CA TRP A 16 3.33 -1.29 -8.89
C TRP A 16 3.39 -0.51 -10.22
N GLU A 17 4.00 0.68 -10.22
CA GLU A 17 4.10 1.57 -11.41
C GLU A 17 4.76 0.92 -12.61
N ARG A 18 5.48 -0.20 -12.43
CA ARG A 18 6.20 -0.90 -13.49
C ARG A 18 5.75 -2.35 -13.59
N LEU A 19 5.23 -2.71 -14.75
CA LEU A 19 4.85 -4.10 -15.06
C LEU A 19 6.03 -5.08 -14.87
N ALA A 20 7.27 -4.63 -15.06
CA ALA A 20 8.48 -5.43 -14.86
C ALA A 20 8.54 -6.06 -13.46
N TRP A 21 8.10 -5.39 -12.41
CA TRP A 21 8.09 -5.93 -11.05
C TRP A 21 7.10 -7.09 -10.88
N ILE A 22 6.00 -7.06 -11.63
CA ILE A 22 5.03 -8.15 -11.68
C ILE A 22 5.62 -9.33 -12.46
N CYS A 23 6.32 -9.04 -13.56
CA CYS A 23 7.06 -10.05 -14.32
C CYS A 23 8.13 -10.75 -13.49
N ASP A 24 8.84 -10.02 -12.64
CA ASP A 24 9.86 -10.59 -11.74
C ASP A 24 9.23 -11.59 -10.76
N ILE A 25 8.04 -11.29 -10.22
CA ILE A 25 7.30 -12.22 -9.35
C ILE A 25 6.85 -13.44 -10.13
N ALA A 26 6.25 -13.24 -11.30
CA ALA A 26 5.79 -14.34 -12.15
C ALA A 26 6.95 -15.28 -12.56
N ALA A 27 8.09 -14.71 -12.95
CA ALA A 27 9.29 -15.45 -13.31
C ALA A 27 9.85 -16.23 -12.10
N LEU A 28 9.90 -15.60 -10.92
CA LEU A 28 10.37 -16.25 -9.71
C LEU A 28 9.48 -17.44 -9.31
N VAL A 29 8.16 -17.25 -9.32
CA VAL A 29 7.21 -18.32 -8.98
C VAL A 29 7.28 -19.46 -9.99
N SER A 30 7.34 -19.15 -11.29
CA SER A 30 7.39 -20.16 -12.35
C SER A 30 8.70 -20.94 -12.37
N SER A 31 9.83 -20.32 -12.00
CA SER A 31 11.14 -20.95 -12.00
C SER A 31 11.41 -21.80 -10.74
N HIS A 32 10.68 -21.60 -9.64
CA HIS A 32 10.89 -22.25 -8.36
C HIS A 32 9.68 -23.10 -7.95
N GLN A 33 9.61 -24.34 -8.42
CA GLN A 33 8.51 -25.27 -8.09
C GLN A 33 8.47 -25.72 -6.62
N GLY A 34 9.52 -25.44 -5.85
CA GLY A 34 9.68 -25.86 -4.45
C GLY A 34 9.38 -24.78 -3.41
N ILE A 35 8.60 -23.76 -3.73
CA ILE A 35 8.25 -22.69 -2.78
C ILE A 35 7.43 -23.28 -1.63
N ASP A 36 7.91 -23.12 -0.40
CA ASP A 36 7.13 -23.40 0.80
C ASP A 36 6.12 -22.26 1.05
N TRP A 37 4.92 -22.43 0.50
CA TRP A 37 3.85 -21.45 0.58
C TRP A 37 3.35 -21.23 2.00
N GLU A 38 3.33 -22.27 2.83
CA GLU A 38 2.89 -22.16 4.22
C GLU A 38 3.87 -21.28 5.02
N TRP A 39 5.15 -21.58 4.89
CA TRP A 39 6.21 -20.79 5.49
C TRP A 39 6.20 -19.35 4.98
N THR A 40 6.08 -19.15 3.66
CA THR A 40 6.07 -17.83 3.03
C THR A 40 4.93 -16.97 3.56
N VAL A 41 3.71 -17.50 3.60
CA VAL A 41 2.54 -16.79 4.14
C VAL A 41 2.70 -16.51 5.65
N LYS A 42 3.24 -17.46 6.40
CA LYS A 42 3.50 -17.30 7.84
C LYS A 42 4.53 -16.19 8.11
N GLN A 43 5.62 -16.15 7.35
CA GLN A 43 6.62 -15.08 7.47
C GLN A 43 6.05 -13.72 7.05
N ALA A 44 5.34 -13.64 5.93
CA ALA A 44 4.64 -12.42 5.51
C ALA A 44 3.72 -11.90 6.61
N THR A 45 2.92 -12.77 7.22
CA THR A 45 2.02 -12.43 8.32
C THR A 45 2.79 -11.95 9.55
N LYS A 46 3.88 -12.63 9.92
CA LYS A 46 4.73 -12.24 11.05
C LYS A 46 5.34 -10.85 10.85
N LEU A 47 5.74 -10.53 9.64
CA LEU A 47 6.30 -9.24 9.25
C LEU A 47 5.23 -8.15 9.00
N GLY A 48 3.93 -8.49 9.04
CA GLY A 48 2.83 -7.56 8.77
C GLY A 48 2.71 -7.17 7.29
N GLY A 49 3.18 -8.04 6.39
CA GLY A 49 3.20 -7.84 4.94
C GLY A 49 2.39 -8.88 4.15
N ALA A 50 1.49 -9.63 4.79
CA ALA A 50 0.75 -10.68 4.08
C ALA A 50 -0.13 -10.12 2.95
N ARG A 51 -0.76 -8.94 3.13
CA ARG A 51 -1.49 -8.29 2.03
C ARG A 51 -0.59 -7.88 0.89
N MET A 52 0.64 -7.43 1.16
CA MET A 52 1.61 -7.09 0.12
C MET A 52 2.01 -8.32 -0.70
N LEU A 53 2.21 -9.46 -0.02
CA LEU A 53 2.44 -10.75 -0.68
C LEU A 53 1.25 -11.13 -1.55
N PHE A 54 0.05 -11.12 -1.00
CA PHE A 54 -1.16 -11.51 -1.72
C PHE A 54 -1.49 -10.55 -2.87
N LEU A 55 -1.21 -9.26 -2.74
CA LEU A 55 -1.34 -8.28 -3.81
C LEU A 55 -0.39 -8.60 -4.97
N GLY A 56 0.91 -8.81 -4.69
CA GLY A 56 1.89 -9.16 -5.72
C GLY A 56 1.57 -10.47 -6.43
N LEU A 57 1.18 -11.50 -5.68
CA LEU A 57 0.75 -12.79 -6.26
C LEU A 57 -0.54 -12.64 -7.06
N GLY A 58 -1.50 -11.86 -6.58
CA GLY A 58 -2.75 -11.61 -7.29
C GLY A 58 -2.54 -10.88 -8.61
N LEU A 59 -1.64 -9.89 -8.66
CA LEU A 59 -1.24 -9.21 -9.89
C LEU A 59 -0.55 -10.18 -10.86
N ALA A 60 0.42 -10.97 -10.40
CA ALA A 60 1.11 -11.95 -11.24
C ALA A 60 0.13 -13.01 -11.80
N HIS A 61 -0.83 -13.45 -11.02
CA HIS A 61 -1.86 -14.39 -11.48
C HIS A 61 -2.82 -13.74 -12.48
N SER A 62 -3.36 -12.56 -12.17
CA SER A 62 -4.39 -11.92 -13.01
C SER A 62 -3.87 -11.38 -14.33
N LEU A 63 -2.61 -10.92 -14.39
CA LEU A 63 -2.03 -10.28 -15.56
C LEU A 63 -1.14 -11.23 -16.38
N LEU A 64 -0.52 -12.22 -15.76
CA LEU A 64 0.48 -13.09 -16.38
C LEU A 64 0.16 -14.58 -16.23
N ASP A 65 -1.04 -14.92 -15.77
CA ASP A 65 -1.53 -16.31 -15.61
C ASP A 65 -0.57 -17.20 -14.79
N THR A 66 0.10 -16.59 -13.79
CA THR A 66 1.05 -17.31 -12.94
C THR A 66 0.33 -18.36 -12.11
N ASP A 67 0.84 -19.59 -12.13
CA ASP A 67 0.26 -20.69 -11.34
C ASP A 67 0.54 -20.50 -9.85
N ILE A 68 -0.53 -20.40 -9.06
CA ILE A 68 -0.51 -20.16 -7.62
C ILE A 68 -1.40 -21.18 -6.93
N PRO A 69 -0.98 -21.75 -5.78
CA PRO A 69 -1.79 -22.74 -5.07
C PRO A 69 -3.18 -22.24 -4.71
N GLN A 70 -4.18 -23.12 -4.84
CA GLN A 70 -5.60 -22.80 -4.64
C GLN A 70 -5.92 -22.22 -3.26
N ASN A 71 -5.20 -22.66 -2.22
CA ASN A 71 -5.35 -22.11 -0.86
C ASN A 71 -4.91 -20.66 -0.75
N VAL A 72 -3.89 -20.24 -1.52
CA VAL A 72 -3.41 -18.85 -1.61
C VAL A 72 -4.38 -18.02 -2.44
N LEU A 73 -4.79 -18.51 -3.62
CA LEU A 73 -5.77 -17.86 -4.48
C LEU A 73 -7.10 -17.58 -3.76
N ARG A 74 -7.59 -18.55 -2.99
CA ARG A 74 -8.81 -18.37 -2.20
C ARG A 74 -8.68 -17.21 -1.21
N ARG A 75 -7.55 -17.04 -0.56
CA ARG A 75 -7.30 -15.91 0.35
C ARG A 75 -7.30 -14.59 -0.40
N ILE A 76 -6.67 -14.53 -1.57
CA ILE A 76 -6.67 -13.34 -2.44
C ILE A 76 -8.10 -12.97 -2.83
N GLN A 77 -8.91 -13.96 -3.25
CA GLN A 77 -10.28 -13.74 -3.72
C GLN A 77 -11.26 -13.33 -2.62
N THR A 78 -11.05 -13.78 -1.38
CA THR A 78 -11.98 -13.52 -0.26
C THR A 78 -11.66 -12.25 0.54
N ASP A 79 -10.46 -11.69 0.43
CA ASP A 79 -10.11 -10.44 1.12
C ASP A 79 -10.49 -9.23 0.27
N PHE A 80 -11.55 -8.53 0.68
CA PHE A 80 -12.04 -7.33 0.00
C PHE A 80 -10.97 -6.23 -0.14
N ALA A 81 -10.09 -6.08 0.85
CA ALA A 81 -9.02 -5.07 0.79
C ALA A 81 -8.00 -5.41 -0.31
N ILE A 82 -7.69 -6.69 -0.50
CA ILE A 82 -6.80 -7.15 -1.57
C ILE A 82 -7.47 -6.94 -2.92
N GLN A 83 -8.74 -7.30 -3.08
CA GLN A 83 -9.48 -7.10 -4.32
C GLN A 83 -9.56 -5.62 -4.71
N SER A 84 -9.80 -4.73 -3.74
CA SER A 84 -9.81 -3.29 -3.96
C SER A 84 -8.43 -2.75 -4.39
N LEU A 85 -7.33 -3.24 -3.78
CA LEU A 85 -5.97 -2.86 -4.17
C LEU A 85 -5.59 -3.39 -5.55
N LEU A 86 -6.02 -4.61 -5.91
CA LEU A 86 -5.82 -5.17 -7.26
C LEU A 86 -6.51 -4.31 -8.33
N ALA A 87 -7.75 -3.90 -8.09
CA ALA A 87 -8.49 -3.03 -9.01
C ALA A 87 -7.80 -1.67 -9.16
N GLU A 88 -7.34 -1.07 -8.07
CA GLU A 88 -6.62 0.22 -8.05
C GLU A 88 -5.32 0.14 -8.86
N VAL A 89 -4.49 -0.91 -8.62
CA VAL A 89 -3.24 -1.08 -9.35
C VAL A 89 -3.49 -1.32 -10.84
N ASN A 90 -4.47 -2.16 -11.19
CA ASN A 90 -4.82 -2.39 -12.59
C ASN A 90 -5.28 -1.11 -13.29
N GLN A 91 -6.10 -0.30 -12.63
CA GLN A 91 -6.52 0.99 -13.16
C GLN A 91 -5.32 1.91 -13.38
N HIS A 92 -4.41 2.00 -12.42
CA HIS A 92 -3.22 2.84 -12.51
C HIS A 92 -2.28 2.38 -13.62
N LEU A 93 -2.03 1.08 -13.76
CA LEU A 93 -1.12 0.54 -14.79
C LEU A 93 -1.59 0.78 -16.22
N PHE A 94 -2.90 0.81 -16.48
CA PHE A 94 -3.44 0.82 -17.84
C PHE A 94 -4.21 2.09 -18.21
N LEU A 95 -4.59 2.93 -17.24
CA LEU A 95 -5.46 4.08 -17.48
C LEU A 95 -4.85 5.44 -17.06
N SER A 96 -3.71 5.45 -16.37
CA SER A 96 -3.07 6.71 -15.97
C SER A 96 -2.36 7.36 -17.14
N ASP A 97 -2.89 8.48 -17.62
CA ASP A 97 -2.15 9.43 -18.45
C ASP A 97 -1.08 10.11 -17.57
N THR A 98 0.18 10.05 -18.01
CA THR A 98 1.43 10.31 -17.27
C THR A 98 1.70 11.76 -16.88
N ASN A 99 0.70 12.59 -16.63
CA ASN A 99 0.92 14.04 -16.52
C ASN A 99 0.69 14.70 -15.15
N ASP A 100 0.42 13.97 -14.08
CA ASP A 100 0.14 14.59 -12.76
C ASP A 100 1.08 14.12 -11.65
N GLN A 101 2.29 14.71 -11.60
CA GLN A 101 3.32 14.35 -10.60
C GLN A 101 3.04 14.85 -9.18
N ASN A 102 1.97 15.64 -8.94
CA ASN A 102 1.69 16.21 -7.63
C ASN A 102 0.65 15.45 -6.79
N GLU A 103 -0.19 14.62 -7.41
CA GLU A 103 -1.15 13.76 -6.69
C GLU A 103 -0.50 12.48 -6.14
N ASP A 104 0.64 12.08 -6.69
CA ASP A 104 1.30 10.80 -6.43
C ASP A 104 1.66 10.51 -4.98
N SER A 105 1.90 11.52 -4.18
CA SER A 105 2.47 11.32 -2.83
C SER A 105 1.42 10.95 -1.78
N GLU A 106 0.23 11.56 -1.85
CA GLU A 106 -0.87 11.27 -0.91
C GLU A 106 -1.49 9.92 -1.22
N GLU A 107 -1.70 9.62 -2.50
CA GLU A 107 -2.21 8.34 -2.95
C GLU A 107 -1.24 7.19 -2.66
N ALA A 108 0.08 7.40 -2.85
CA ALA A 108 1.09 6.42 -2.50
C ALA A 108 1.07 6.07 -1.01
N LEU A 109 0.86 7.07 -0.15
CA LEU A 109 0.71 6.86 1.28
C LEU A 109 -0.54 6.05 1.62
N ILE A 110 -1.68 6.41 1.03
CA ILE A 110 -2.96 5.71 1.25
C ILE A 110 -2.83 4.26 0.80
N HIS A 111 -2.26 4.00 -0.38
CA HIS A 111 -2.01 2.67 -0.90
C HIS A 111 -1.16 1.84 0.07
N LEU A 112 -0.03 2.39 0.54
CA LEU A 112 0.86 1.71 1.47
C LEU A 112 0.19 1.43 2.83
N LEU A 113 -0.64 2.36 3.33
CA LEU A 113 -1.38 2.17 4.58
C LEU A 113 -2.47 1.09 4.44
N ARG A 114 -3.14 1.01 3.29
CA ARG A 114 -4.15 -0.03 3.00
C ARG A 114 -3.52 -1.40 2.82
N ALA A 115 -2.33 -1.47 2.24
CA ALA A 115 -1.56 -2.69 2.08
C ALA A 115 -1.01 -3.25 3.41
N ARG A 116 -1.00 -2.47 4.50
CA ARG A 116 -0.58 -2.95 5.82
C ARG A 116 -1.76 -3.41 6.66
N GLU A 117 -1.66 -4.60 7.23
CA GLU A 117 -2.72 -5.23 8.04
C GLU A 117 -2.79 -4.69 9.45
N ARG A 118 -1.62 -4.48 10.09
CA ARG A 118 -1.54 -4.11 11.50
C ARG A 118 -1.60 -2.61 11.69
N PHE A 119 -2.46 -2.15 12.60
CA PHE A 119 -2.60 -0.74 12.94
C PHE A 119 -1.26 -0.10 13.40
N LEU A 120 -0.48 -0.79 14.21
CA LEU A 120 0.84 -0.31 14.66
C LEU A 120 1.84 -0.16 13.52
N ASP A 121 1.79 -1.03 12.51
CA ASP A 121 2.66 -0.93 11.33
C ASP A 121 2.22 0.22 10.41
N ARG A 122 0.93 0.53 10.39
CA ARG A 122 0.40 1.75 9.74
C ARG A 122 0.94 3.00 10.41
N ILE A 123 0.93 3.07 11.74
CA ILE A 123 1.48 4.20 12.51
C ILE A 123 2.99 4.35 12.27
N LYS A 124 3.75 3.23 12.25
CA LYS A 124 5.19 3.26 11.99
C LYS A 124 5.50 3.72 10.56
N ALA A 125 4.75 3.22 9.57
CA ALA A 125 4.88 3.66 8.18
C ALA A 125 4.59 5.16 8.05
N TYR A 126 3.53 5.62 8.67
CA TYR A 126 3.16 7.03 8.73
C TYR A 126 4.27 7.91 9.32
N ARG A 127 4.87 7.50 10.45
CA ARG A 127 6.00 8.23 11.07
C ARG A 127 7.23 8.28 10.17
N HIS A 128 7.54 7.19 9.49
CA HIS A 128 8.72 7.10 8.61
C HIS A 128 8.54 7.97 7.36
N ILE A 129 7.36 7.95 6.77
CA ILE A 129 7.01 8.73 5.59
C ILE A 129 6.92 10.21 5.95
N GLY A 130 6.27 10.57 7.07
CA GLY A 130 6.17 11.95 7.55
C GLY A 130 7.53 12.62 7.79
N HIS A 131 8.56 11.85 8.12
CA HIS A 131 9.93 12.36 8.27
C HIS A 131 10.63 12.60 6.90
N HIS A 132 10.25 11.85 5.88
CA HIS A 132 10.85 11.94 4.53
C HIS A 132 10.18 13.02 3.67
N TYR A 133 8.89 13.27 3.88
CA TYR A 133 8.12 14.26 3.14
C TYR A 133 7.95 15.53 3.97
N ARG A 134 8.89 16.45 3.82
CA ARG A 134 8.95 17.75 4.51
C ARG A 134 7.72 18.66 4.28
N TRP A 135 6.87 18.37 3.30
CA TRP A 135 5.62 19.07 3.02
C TRP A 135 4.41 18.54 3.83
N MET A 136 4.56 17.43 4.54
CA MET A 136 3.58 16.95 5.53
C MET A 136 3.61 17.72 6.86
N THR A 137 4.36 18.83 6.95
CA THR A 137 4.23 19.71 8.10
C THR A 137 2.92 20.49 7.98
N PRO A 138 2.14 20.67 9.05
CA PRO A 138 0.84 21.36 9.06
C PRO A 138 0.93 22.86 8.71
N TYR A 139 1.92 23.27 7.95
CA TYR A 139 2.37 24.64 7.88
C TYR A 139 1.64 25.55 6.88
N ALA A 140 0.98 25.03 5.88
CA ALA A 140 0.39 25.90 4.85
C ALA A 140 -1.15 25.91 4.84
N ILE A 141 -1.79 24.77 4.98
CA ILE A 141 -3.26 24.65 4.84
C ILE A 141 -3.97 24.87 6.17
N ASP A 142 -3.40 24.37 7.27
CA ASP A 142 -4.04 24.47 8.58
C ASP A 142 -3.87 25.87 9.22
N GLN A 143 -2.81 26.60 8.89
CA GLN A 143 -2.70 28.01 9.29
C GLN A 143 -3.65 28.94 8.52
N ALA A 144 -4.01 28.61 7.30
CA ALA A 144 -4.98 29.38 6.52
C ALA A 144 -6.42 29.13 7.00
N VAL A 145 -6.70 27.97 7.58
CA VAL A 145 -8.05 27.56 8.05
C VAL A 145 -8.23 27.85 9.55
N LEU A 146 -7.18 27.70 10.35
CA LEU A 146 -7.17 27.99 11.79
C LEU A 146 -6.17 29.10 12.08
N GLN A 147 -6.61 30.36 12.07
CA GLN A 147 -5.81 31.48 12.51
C GLN A 147 -5.60 31.42 14.04
N LEU A 148 -4.80 30.45 14.49
CA LEU A 148 -4.50 30.28 15.89
C LEU A 148 -3.32 31.18 16.30
N PRO A 149 -3.36 31.80 17.49
CA PRO A 149 -2.21 32.55 18.02
C PRO A 149 -1.01 31.61 18.24
N PRO A 150 0.24 32.11 18.11
CA PRO A 150 1.48 31.32 18.08
C PRO A 150 1.62 30.17 19.11
N PRO A 151 1.20 30.34 20.40
CA PRO A 151 1.32 29.23 21.37
C PRO A 151 0.34 28.10 21.16
N LEU A 152 -0.74 28.31 20.40
CA LEU A 152 -1.74 27.28 20.10
C LEU A 152 -1.46 26.53 18.78
N ASN A 153 -0.44 26.92 18.02
CA ASN A 153 -0.03 26.21 16.81
C ASN A 153 0.38 24.74 17.08
N ILE A 154 0.76 24.42 18.32
CA ILE A 154 1.04 23.06 18.75
C ILE A 154 -0.19 22.15 18.62
N LEU A 155 -1.39 22.70 18.70
CA LEU A 155 -2.63 21.95 18.51
C LEU A 155 -2.80 21.45 17.07
N CYS A 156 -2.26 22.16 16.08
CA CYS A 156 -2.27 21.71 14.68
C CYS A 156 -1.53 20.38 14.52
N TYR A 157 -0.46 20.12 15.29
CA TYR A 157 0.25 18.84 15.27
C TYR A 157 -0.55 17.69 15.89
N ILE A 158 -1.54 17.99 16.74
CA ILE A 158 -2.44 17.02 17.36
C ILE A 158 -3.66 16.78 16.48
N PHE A 159 -4.25 17.85 15.94
CA PHE A 159 -5.47 17.77 15.11
C PHE A 159 -5.20 17.25 13.70
N TRP A 160 -4.02 17.49 13.15
CA TRP A 160 -3.67 17.05 11.81
C TRP A 160 -3.66 15.50 11.65
N PRO A 161 -2.98 14.70 12.49
CA PRO A 161 -3.08 13.25 12.41
C PRO A 161 -4.48 12.73 12.70
N LEU A 162 -5.25 13.41 13.57
CA LEU A 162 -6.62 13.03 13.86
C LEU A 162 -7.53 13.24 12.64
N ARG A 163 -7.40 14.36 11.94
CA ARG A 163 -8.14 14.66 10.71
C ARG A 163 -7.78 13.67 9.58
N PHE A 164 -6.51 13.31 9.46
CA PHE A 164 -6.05 12.30 8.51
C PHE A 164 -6.67 10.94 8.82
N VAL A 165 -6.64 10.51 10.08
CA VAL A 165 -7.27 9.25 10.51
C VAL A 165 -8.78 9.26 10.23
N ILE A 166 -9.46 10.35 10.52
CA ILE A 166 -10.91 10.48 10.26
C ILE A 166 -11.19 10.43 8.75
N LYS A 167 -10.45 11.21 7.95
CA LYS A 167 -10.67 11.30 6.50
C LYS A 167 -10.35 10.01 5.77
N TYR A 168 -9.26 9.32 6.13
CA TYR A 168 -8.70 8.21 5.32
C TYR A 168 -8.78 6.83 5.97
N VAL A 169 -8.98 6.75 7.27
CA VAL A 169 -9.05 5.46 7.99
C VAL A 169 -10.48 5.12 8.39
N MET A 170 -11.29 6.13 8.75
CA MET A 170 -12.66 5.94 9.23
C MET A 170 -13.74 6.22 8.18
N SER A 171 -13.37 6.74 7.00
CA SER A 171 -14.31 6.96 5.88
C SER A 171 -14.11 5.89 4.81
N PRO A 172 -14.77 4.73 4.90
CA PRO A 172 -14.54 3.61 3.98
C PRO A 172 -15.27 3.74 2.65
N THR A 173 -16.02 4.79 2.40
CA THR A 173 -16.80 4.88 1.16
C THR A 173 -17.16 6.32 0.82
N ARG A 174 -16.47 6.92 -0.13
CA ARG A 174 -17.06 7.88 -1.07
C ARG A 174 -16.12 8.01 -2.28
N HIS A 175 -16.26 7.11 -3.23
CA HIS A 175 -16.00 7.39 -4.63
C HIS A 175 -17.17 6.80 -5.43
N PHE A 176 -18.03 7.72 -5.83
CA PHE A 176 -18.85 7.54 -7.04
C PHE A 176 -18.00 7.96 -8.22
#